data_949053dd83d2b085fd4a22ad7b69a9ef
#
_entry.id   949053dd83d2b085fd4a22ad7b69a9ef
#
_cell.length_a   1.000
_cell.length_b   1.000
_cell.length_c   1.000
_cell.angle_alpha   90.00
_cell.angle_beta   90.00
_cell.angle_gamma   90.00
#
_symmetry.space_group_name_H-M   'P 1'
#
loop_
_entity.id
_entity.type
_entity.pdbx_description
1 polymer ?
#
loop_
_entity_poly.entity_id
_entity_poly.type
_entity_poly.pdbx_seq_one_letter_code
_entity_poly.pdbx_strand_id
1 'polypeptide(L)'
;IRLIGNLVQLGNMFADLQGGLSTLAIRAPVLSVGDDGKYSTKLKLYAGTYLQYKYTIGDGFWNAEHAIDGSFQLREMIVPDKDTVVADSIHSWEASGAKPVHFSIDVPDTTPQNEHISLQLNPYGWMEPIPIWQTGTNHWEYTLYSPMNLVGEVAYRVCRNEQCDTAVDAAAIGENPVINTFTPSLIEQEIYISVNNWAFFQPSDEPTPVVTSAITKQKSGYVAGIELARFTHPSWYSTYTPAMKNIKNLSANLVVVTPTWSVTSNNPPVISQTPGVDLMQPDTIAMIQDARSEGLQVAVYPRLNFAVDVARWWAGGTRDQDWWQTWFDRYSTFILNQATIAQQSGASAFIIGGYDILPALPLGKLYDGSDSGVPLEAEMFWQTLISDIRSRFSGSIAWAVSYPYLFDRTPAFVEQVDWLYVLWNAPLAATADPNQAEMASEVLRLLNDDIKVMKTDLNKPGVLAVQFASANGAASNCISANDGCLQVNWDAVSSYTDPVSQVDLSEQVAMYNA
;
A
#
# COMPACT_ATOMS: atom_id res chain seq x y z
N ILE A 1 18.43 -2.89 18.34
CA ILE A 1 17.39 -2.68 19.37
C ILE A 1 16.52 -1.51 18.95
N ARG A 2 15.22 -1.64 19.17
CA ARG A 2 14.21 -0.61 18.89
C ARG A 2 13.45 -0.28 20.17
N LEU A 3 12.89 0.94 20.21
CA LEU A 3 11.98 1.40 21.25
C LEU A 3 10.57 1.45 20.69
N ILE A 4 9.68 0.62 21.18
CA ILE A 4 8.28 0.56 20.78
C ILE A 4 7.36 1.13 21.86
N GLY A 5 6.21 1.68 21.48
CA GLY A 5 5.29 2.27 22.47
C GLY A 5 3.95 2.70 21.91
N ASN A 6 3.15 3.30 22.77
CA ASN A 6 1.78 3.73 22.48
C ASN A 6 1.65 5.03 21.66
N LEU A 7 2.77 5.65 21.31
CA LEU A 7 2.77 6.87 20.50
C LEU A 7 3.13 6.58 19.05
N VAL A 8 2.66 7.43 18.14
CA VAL A 8 2.97 7.33 16.70
C VAL A 8 4.48 7.32 16.45
N GLN A 9 5.24 8.13 17.19
CA GLN A 9 6.72 8.18 17.14
C GLN A 9 7.38 6.87 17.58
N LEU A 10 6.66 6.01 18.28
CA LEU A 10 7.11 4.70 18.77
C LEU A 10 6.37 3.55 18.08
N GLY A 11 5.82 3.79 16.90
CA GLY A 11 5.13 2.80 16.10
C GLY A 11 3.70 2.50 16.51
N ASN A 12 3.15 3.18 17.54
CA ASN A 12 1.79 2.98 18.06
C ASN A 12 1.45 1.51 18.39
N MET A 13 2.42 0.79 18.93
CA MET A 13 2.41 -0.68 19.08
C MET A 13 1.43 -1.21 20.14
N PHE A 14 0.95 -0.34 21.04
CA PHE A 14 0.01 -0.72 22.11
C PHE A 14 -1.42 -0.24 21.84
N ALA A 15 -1.68 0.31 20.66
CA ALA A 15 -3.00 0.82 20.32
C ALA A 15 -4.07 -0.28 20.32
N ASP A 16 -3.66 -1.52 20.04
CA ASP A 16 -4.54 -2.67 20.09
C ASP A 16 -3.79 -3.94 20.50
N LEU A 17 -3.67 -4.15 21.78
CA LEU A 17 -3.11 -5.39 22.34
C LEU A 17 -3.96 -6.63 22.03
N GLN A 18 -5.23 -6.45 21.64
CA GLN A 18 -6.15 -7.54 21.30
C GLN A 18 -6.06 -7.92 19.82
N GLY A 19 -5.66 -6.99 18.95
CA GLY A 19 -5.57 -7.19 17.51
C GLY A 19 -4.29 -7.84 17.03
N GLY A 20 -3.28 -7.99 17.86
CA GLY A 20 -2.00 -8.62 17.48
C GLY A 20 -1.21 -7.85 16.43
N LEU A 21 -1.49 -6.58 16.22
CA LEU A 21 -0.83 -5.75 15.22
C LEU A 21 0.58 -5.36 15.69
N SER A 22 1.55 -6.20 15.40
CA SER A 22 2.97 -5.87 15.53
C SER A 22 3.54 -5.11 14.32
N THR A 23 2.69 -4.63 13.45
CA THR A 23 2.97 -4.09 12.12
C THR A 23 3.92 -2.92 12.07
N LEU A 24 4.20 -2.31 13.18
CA LEU A 24 4.87 -1.03 13.22
C LEU A 24 6.26 -1.08 13.84
N ALA A 25 6.80 -2.26 14.09
CA ALA A 25 8.15 -2.42 14.62
C ALA A 25 9.20 -1.74 13.74
N ILE A 26 9.03 -1.78 12.42
CA ILE A 26 9.95 -1.13 11.46
C ILE A 26 9.93 0.40 11.58
N ARG A 27 8.85 1.00 12.06
CA ARG A 27 8.72 2.45 12.31
C ARG A 27 9.30 2.87 13.65
N ALA A 28 9.44 1.92 14.56
CA ALA A 28 9.95 2.22 15.89
C ALA A 28 11.40 2.72 15.81
N PRO A 29 11.77 3.74 16.57
CA PRO A 29 13.12 4.28 16.59
C PRO A 29 14.15 3.20 16.88
N VAL A 30 15.21 3.16 16.08
CA VAL A 30 16.39 2.32 16.32
C VAL A 30 17.27 3.04 17.34
N LEU A 31 17.78 2.29 18.30
CA LEU A 31 18.78 2.79 19.24
C LEU A 31 20.17 2.62 18.64
N SER A 32 20.95 3.69 18.64
CA SER A 32 22.35 3.65 18.23
C SER A 32 23.22 3.20 19.38
N VAL A 33 24.21 2.35 19.12
CA VAL A 33 25.23 1.96 20.09
C VAL A 33 26.28 3.06 20.20
N GLY A 34 26.60 3.49 21.42
CA GLY A 34 27.67 4.42 21.71
C GLY A 34 29.01 3.71 21.98
N ASP A 35 30.09 4.49 22.08
CA ASP A 35 31.43 3.98 22.36
C ASP A 35 31.52 3.27 23.73
N ASP A 36 30.58 3.57 24.64
CA ASP A 36 30.47 2.91 25.95
C ASP A 36 29.67 1.60 25.93
N GLY A 37 29.26 1.15 24.73
CA GLY A 37 28.46 -0.06 24.53
C GLY A 37 26.99 0.09 24.89
N LYS A 38 26.54 1.28 25.27
CA LYS A 38 25.13 1.54 25.58
C LYS A 38 24.36 1.94 24.35
N TYR A 39 23.12 1.51 24.31
CA TYR A 39 22.19 1.89 23.26
C TYR A 39 21.41 3.14 23.65
N SER A 40 21.27 4.10 22.75
CA SER A 40 20.57 5.35 22.99
C SER A 40 19.77 5.84 21.80
N THR A 41 18.70 6.59 22.08
CA THR A 41 17.94 7.34 21.09
C THR A 41 17.42 8.63 21.72
N LYS A 42 17.07 9.61 20.89
CA LYS A 42 16.46 10.89 21.32
C LYS A 42 15.07 11.02 20.72
N LEU A 43 14.12 11.30 21.58
CA LEU A 43 12.74 11.53 21.19
C LEU A 43 12.33 12.96 21.51
N LYS A 44 11.51 13.57 20.64
CA LYS A 44 10.82 14.83 20.92
C LYS A 44 9.36 14.51 21.21
N LEU A 45 8.95 14.66 22.44
CA LEU A 45 7.62 14.34 22.90
C LEU A 45 6.99 15.55 23.59
N TYR A 46 5.69 15.65 23.62
CA TYR A 46 4.99 16.70 24.35
C TYR A 46 5.00 16.40 25.86
N ALA A 47 5.32 17.41 26.67
CA ALA A 47 5.24 17.30 28.11
C ALA A 47 3.82 16.91 28.57
N GLY A 48 3.72 16.09 29.59
CA GLY A 48 2.46 15.60 30.11
C GLY A 48 1.86 14.40 29.36
N THR A 49 2.48 13.96 28.27
CA THR A 49 2.03 12.76 27.54
C THR A 49 2.26 11.51 28.39
N TYR A 50 1.25 10.65 28.47
CA TYR A 50 1.40 9.33 29.07
C TYR A 50 2.05 8.38 28.07
N LEU A 51 3.25 7.92 28.39
CA LEU A 51 4.08 7.06 27.58
C LEU A 51 4.12 5.66 28.16
N GLN A 52 3.71 4.68 27.37
CA GLN A 52 3.95 3.27 27.59
C GLN A 52 4.96 2.78 26.54
N TYR A 53 5.99 2.07 26.95
CA TYR A 53 7.04 1.63 26.03
C TYR A 53 7.72 0.34 26.48
N LYS A 54 8.39 -0.31 25.53
CA LYS A 54 9.24 -1.49 25.69
C LYS A 54 10.42 -1.42 24.72
N TYR A 55 11.41 -2.23 24.98
CA TYR A 55 12.49 -2.49 24.03
C TYR A 55 12.24 -3.80 23.28
N THR A 56 12.70 -3.87 22.02
CA THR A 56 12.59 -5.06 21.17
C THR A 56 13.82 -5.18 20.27
N ILE A 57 14.13 -6.38 19.82
CA ILE A 57 15.19 -6.63 18.84
C ILE A 57 14.72 -6.64 17.39
N GLY A 58 13.58 -6.02 17.10
CA GLY A 58 13.21 -5.63 15.75
C GLY A 58 11.87 -6.11 15.25
N ASP A 59 11.16 -6.95 15.97
CA ASP A 59 9.93 -7.63 15.55
C ASP A 59 8.70 -7.34 16.43
N GLY A 60 8.78 -6.32 17.23
CA GLY A 60 7.69 -5.95 18.12
C GLY A 60 7.49 -6.92 19.27
N PHE A 61 6.38 -7.65 19.30
CA PHE A 61 6.00 -8.46 20.45
C PHE A 61 6.84 -9.71 20.67
N TRP A 62 7.29 -10.37 19.62
CA TRP A 62 7.91 -11.69 19.69
C TRP A 62 9.28 -11.66 20.38
N ASN A 63 10.02 -10.56 20.21
CA ASN A 63 11.33 -10.35 20.79
C ASN A 63 11.36 -9.07 21.65
N ALA A 64 10.27 -8.76 22.31
CA ALA A 64 10.21 -7.67 23.28
C ALA A 64 10.89 -8.08 24.61
N GLU A 65 11.34 -7.09 25.36
CA GLU A 65 11.96 -7.32 26.67
C GLU A 65 11.03 -7.99 27.69
N HIS A 66 11.62 -8.78 28.54
CA HIS A 66 10.99 -9.44 29.68
C HIS A 66 11.76 -9.14 30.98
N ALA A 67 11.10 -9.31 32.10
CA ALA A 67 11.77 -9.32 33.42
C ALA A 67 12.69 -10.55 33.54
N ILE A 68 13.53 -10.57 34.58
CA ILE A 68 14.51 -11.64 34.76
C ILE A 68 13.88 -13.03 34.95
N ASP A 69 12.63 -13.08 35.39
CA ASP A 69 11.85 -14.31 35.55
C ASP A 69 11.05 -14.68 34.28
N GLY A 70 11.25 -13.95 33.19
CA GLY A 70 10.54 -14.14 31.93
C GLY A 70 9.10 -13.59 31.92
N SER A 71 8.69 -12.88 32.95
CA SER A 71 7.37 -12.24 32.95
C SER A 71 7.32 -11.01 32.07
N PHE A 72 6.10 -10.62 31.69
CA PHE A 72 5.85 -9.46 30.85
C PHE A 72 6.39 -8.17 31.48
N GLN A 73 7.15 -7.39 30.74
CA GLN A 73 7.69 -6.10 31.15
C GLN A 73 7.04 -4.98 30.33
N LEU A 74 6.41 -4.03 31.00
CA LEU A 74 5.94 -2.77 30.41
C LEU A 74 6.49 -1.61 31.22
N ARG A 75 7.01 -0.61 30.55
CA ARG A 75 7.50 0.62 31.16
C ARG A 75 6.52 1.74 30.93
N GLU A 76 6.36 2.58 31.93
CA GLU A 76 5.40 3.68 31.90
C GLU A 76 6.02 4.94 32.49
N MET A 77 5.70 6.08 31.89
CA MET A 77 6.06 7.39 32.44
C MET A 77 5.15 8.49 31.92
N ILE A 78 5.07 9.58 32.66
CA ILE A 78 4.57 10.86 32.14
C ILE A 78 5.78 11.64 31.62
N VAL A 79 5.70 12.10 30.38
CA VAL A 79 6.79 12.88 29.75
C VAL A 79 6.99 14.19 30.54
N PRO A 80 8.21 14.44 31.08
CA PRO A 80 8.49 15.64 31.86
C PRO A 80 8.41 16.92 31.02
N ASP A 81 8.36 18.06 31.70
CA ASP A 81 8.37 19.41 31.12
C ASP A 81 9.78 19.93 30.79
N LYS A 82 10.80 19.12 30.98
CA LYS A 82 12.21 19.43 30.71
C LYS A 82 12.93 18.24 30.08
N ASP A 83 14.04 18.53 29.41
CA ASP A 83 14.92 17.49 28.88
C ASP A 83 15.34 16.52 29.99
N THR A 84 15.08 15.24 29.76
CA THR A 84 15.30 14.20 30.75
C THR A 84 15.98 13.01 30.10
N VAL A 85 16.94 12.42 30.81
CA VAL A 85 17.56 11.15 30.45
C VAL A 85 16.89 10.04 31.25
N VAL A 86 16.36 9.05 30.52
CA VAL A 86 15.84 7.81 31.10
C VAL A 86 16.90 6.74 30.88
N ALA A 87 17.33 6.08 31.96
CA ALA A 87 18.33 5.00 31.91
C ALA A 87 17.68 3.69 32.35
N ASP A 88 17.50 2.80 31.39
CA ASP A 88 16.86 1.50 31.56
C ASP A 88 17.87 0.36 31.42
N SER A 89 17.57 -0.76 32.06
CA SER A 89 18.30 -2.02 31.87
C SER A 89 17.31 -3.09 31.38
N ILE A 90 17.70 -3.79 30.33
CA ILE A 90 16.97 -4.94 29.81
C ILE A 90 17.51 -6.18 30.49
N HIS A 91 16.65 -7.00 31.07
CA HIS A 91 17.03 -8.17 31.84
C HIS A 91 16.99 -9.45 31.03
N SER A 92 16.00 -9.59 30.15
CA SER A 92 15.82 -10.78 29.31
C SER A 92 15.08 -10.46 28.05
N TRP A 93 15.33 -11.23 27.01
CA TRP A 93 14.51 -11.31 25.80
C TRP A 93 13.60 -12.56 25.85
N GLU A 94 13.86 -13.49 26.76
CA GLU A 94 13.11 -14.73 26.88
C GLU A 94 11.90 -14.57 27.79
N ALA A 95 10.73 -15.00 27.32
CA ALA A 95 9.57 -15.22 28.17
C ALA A 95 9.76 -16.49 29.02
N SER A 96 9.01 -16.59 30.11
CA SER A 96 8.86 -17.87 30.81
C SER A 96 8.08 -18.87 29.93
N GLY A 97 8.48 -20.12 29.92
CA GLY A 97 7.83 -21.20 29.17
C GLY A 97 8.72 -21.78 28.07
N ALA A 98 8.25 -21.77 26.83
CA ALA A 98 9.00 -22.33 25.70
C ALA A 98 10.35 -21.63 25.49
N LYS A 99 11.35 -22.40 25.04
CA LYS A 99 12.69 -21.93 24.77
C LYS A 99 12.83 -21.33 23.38
N PRO A 100 13.89 -20.54 23.10
CA PRO A 100 14.12 -19.92 21.80
C PRO A 100 14.08 -20.90 20.64
N VAL A 101 13.65 -20.37 19.49
CA VAL A 101 13.67 -21.06 18.19
C VAL A 101 14.56 -20.25 17.26
N HIS A 102 15.62 -20.89 16.77
CA HIS A 102 16.58 -20.29 15.85
C HIS A 102 16.26 -20.72 14.43
N PHE A 103 16.02 -19.76 13.56
CA PHE A 103 15.81 -19.97 12.14
C PHE A 103 17.07 -19.60 11.37
N SER A 104 17.55 -20.50 10.55
CA SER A 104 18.68 -20.31 9.63
C SER A 104 18.16 -20.55 8.21
N ILE A 105 18.23 -19.52 7.38
CA ILE A 105 17.50 -19.48 6.08
C ILE A 105 18.48 -19.18 4.96
N ASP A 106 18.63 -20.12 4.04
CA ASP A 106 19.36 -19.93 2.80
C ASP A 106 18.38 -19.64 1.66
N VAL A 107 18.71 -18.68 0.82
CA VAL A 107 17.89 -18.32 -0.35
C VAL A 107 18.68 -18.50 -1.65
N PRO A 108 18.01 -18.63 -2.81
CA PRO A 108 18.69 -18.78 -4.09
C PRO A 108 19.66 -17.64 -4.40
N ASP A 109 20.78 -17.93 -5.06
CA ASP A 109 21.76 -16.94 -5.53
C ASP A 109 21.14 -15.88 -6.46
N THR A 110 20.02 -16.22 -7.08
CA THR A 110 19.23 -15.33 -7.94
C THR A 110 18.40 -14.31 -7.18
N THR A 111 18.31 -14.42 -5.85
CA THR A 111 17.56 -13.46 -5.03
C THR A 111 18.24 -12.09 -5.08
N PRO A 112 17.52 -11.01 -5.44
CA PRO A 112 18.10 -9.68 -5.49
C PRO A 112 18.68 -9.25 -4.14
N GLN A 113 19.93 -8.78 -4.15
CA GLN A 113 20.70 -8.47 -2.92
C GLN A 113 20.16 -7.28 -2.11
N ASN A 114 19.29 -6.48 -2.69
CA ASN A 114 18.66 -5.33 -2.04
C ASN A 114 17.28 -5.64 -1.46
N GLU A 115 16.84 -6.89 -1.52
CA GLU A 115 15.56 -7.31 -0.97
C GLU A 115 15.69 -7.81 0.46
N HIS A 116 14.61 -7.63 1.21
CA HIS A 116 14.50 -8.13 2.58
C HIS A 116 13.85 -9.52 2.58
N ILE A 117 14.34 -10.40 3.43
CA ILE A 117 13.69 -11.68 3.68
C ILE A 117 12.91 -11.59 4.98
N SER A 118 11.73 -12.18 4.99
CA SER A 118 10.81 -12.15 6.11
C SER A 118 10.29 -13.53 6.44
N LEU A 119 10.03 -13.75 7.71
CA LEU A 119 9.38 -14.93 8.25
C LEU A 119 7.94 -14.56 8.63
N GLN A 120 6.96 -15.30 8.15
CA GLN A 120 5.57 -15.10 8.55
C GLN A 120 5.06 -16.32 9.32
N LEU A 121 4.49 -16.07 10.49
CA LEU A 121 3.98 -17.10 11.40
C LEU A 121 2.45 -17.17 11.34
N ASN A 122 1.90 -18.36 11.56
CA ASN A 122 0.46 -18.61 11.64
C ASN A 122 0.10 -19.42 12.88
N PRO A 123 0.10 -18.83 14.07
CA PRO A 123 -0.38 -19.51 15.27
C PRO A 123 -1.92 -19.54 15.38
N TYR A 124 -2.61 -18.50 14.90
CA TYR A 124 -4.07 -18.32 14.96
C TYR A 124 -4.64 -17.70 13.68
N GLY A 125 -3.83 -17.51 12.68
CA GLY A 125 -3.99 -16.83 11.43
C GLY A 125 -2.65 -16.29 10.98
N TRP A 126 -2.48 -16.00 9.69
CA TRP A 126 -1.23 -15.39 9.20
C TRP A 126 -1.03 -14.02 9.83
N MET A 127 0.06 -13.90 10.59
CA MET A 127 0.46 -12.66 11.26
C MET A 127 1.26 -11.76 10.31
N GLU A 128 1.62 -10.57 10.80
CA GLU A 128 2.52 -9.71 10.05
C GLU A 128 3.86 -10.41 9.82
N PRO A 129 4.42 -10.28 8.60
CA PRO A 129 5.75 -10.80 8.32
C PRO A 129 6.82 -10.09 9.16
N ILE A 130 7.77 -10.85 9.64
CA ILE A 130 8.87 -10.39 10.49
C ILE A 130 10.11 -10.26 9.61
N PRO A 131 10.65 -9.06 9.35
CA PRO A 131 11.94 -8.91 8.69
C PRO A 131 13.04 -9.58 9.49
N ILE A 132 13.82 -10.46 8.86
CA ILE A 132 14.89 -11.21 9.49
C ILE A 132 16.27 -10.63 9.15
N TRP A 133 17.31 -11.07 9.83
CA TRP A 133 18.63 -10.45 9.75
C TRP A 133 19.50 -11.13 8.70
N GLN A 134 20.06 -10.35 7.79
CA GLN A 134 21.05 -10.85 6.86
C GLN A 134 22.40 -11.01 7.58
N THR A 135 22.92 -12.23 7.67
CA THR A 135 24.18 -12.57 8.30
C THR A 135 25.26 -13.00 7.32
N GLY A 136 24.87 -13.24 6.06
CA GLY A 136 25.77 -13.61 4.98
C GLY A 136 25.17 -13.32 3.59
N THR A 137 25.95 -13.60 2.55
CA THR A 137 25.43 -13.58 1.18
C THR A 137 24.41 -14.70 1.05
N ASN A 138 23.17 -14.37 0.67
CA ASN A 138 22.05 -15.31 0.54
C ASN A 138 21.71 -16.10 1.82
N HIS A 139 22.14 -15.59 2.98
CA HIS A 139 21.94 -16.24 4.26
C HIS A 139 21.35 -15.26 5.27
N TRP A 140 20.25 -15.67 5.90
CA TRP A 140 19.52 -14.91 6.91
C TRP A 140 19.30 -15.74 8.16
N GLU A 141 19.27 -15.07 9.30
CA GLU A 141 19.01 -15.68 10.60
C GLU A 141 17.95 -14.91 11.35
N TYR A 142 17.21 -15.61 12.18
CA TYR A 142 16.28 -15.01 13.11
C TYR A 142 16.16 -15.89 14.36
N THR A 143 16.18 -15.27 15.52
CA THR A 143 15.91 -15.96 16.77
C THR A 143 14.61 -15.47 17.36
N LEU A 144 13.64 -16.34 17.47
CA LEU A 144 12.39 -16.11 18.18
C LEU A 144 12.65 -16.46 19.65
N TYR A 145 13.05 -15.45 20.46
CA TYR A 145 13.42 -15.64 21.86
C TYR A 145 12.24 -15.98 22.76
N SER A 146 11.07 -15.49 22.41
CA SER A 146 9.85 -15.68 23.19
C SER A 146 8.75 -16.21 22.29
N PRO A 147 8.66 -17.53 22.05
CA PRO A 147 7.56 -18.10 21.27
C PRO A 147 6.22 -18.03 22.05
N MET A 148 6.03 -17.00 22.78
CA MET A 148 4.90 -16.41 23.51
C MET A 148 3.63 -17.25 23.50
N ASN A 149 3.55 -18.23 24.36
CA ASN A 149 2.32 -19.01 24.49
C ASN A 149 1.79 -19.56 23.16
N LEU A 150 2.67 -19.71 22.16
CA LEU A 150 2.34 -20.45 20.95
C LEU A 150 2.02 -21.87 21.39
N VAL A 151 0.74 -22.18 21.46
CA VAL A 151 0.26 -23.48 21.90
C VAL A 151 0.03 -24.36 20.69
N GLY A 152 0.71 -25.49 20.65
CA GLY A 152 0.57 -26.44 19.56
C GLY A 152 1.48 -26.14 18.36
N GLU A 153 1.12 -26.67 17.22
CA GLU A 153 1.86 -26.54 15.97
C GLU A 153 1.64 -25.14 15.36
N VAL A 154 2.73 -24.50 14.98
CA VAL A 154 2.73 -23.17 14.35
C VAL A 154 3.20 -23.34 12.91
N ALA A 155 2.35 -22.98 11.94
CA ALA A 155 2.74 -22.92 10.56
C ALA A 155 3.58 -21.64 10.30
N TYR A 156 4.54 -21.76 9.37
CA TYR A 156 5.32 -20.61 8.93
C TYR A 156 5.69 -20.70 7.45
N ARG A 157 6.00 -19.54 6.87
CA ARG A 157 6.50 -19.41 5.50
C ARG A 157 7.54 -18.30 5.40
N VAL A 158 8.40 -18.36 4.38
CA VAL A 158 9.43 -17.37 4.08
C VAL A 158 8.99 -16.57 2.88
N CYS A 159 9.21 -15.27 2.91
CA CYS A 159 8.83 -14.36 1.81
C CYS A 159 9.84 -13.23 1.63
N ARG A 160 9.79 -12.57 0.46
CA ARG A 160 10.59 -11.39 0.14
C ARG A 160 9.76 -10.12 0.35
N ASN A 161 10.40 -9.07 0.87
CA ASN A 161 9.82 -7.73 1.03
C ASN A 161 8.44 -7.74 1.71
N GLU A 162 8.22 -8.68 2.66
CA GLU A 162 6.96 -8.87 3.39
C GLU A 162 5.75 -9.20 2.49
N GLN A 163 5.98 -9.52 1.21
CA GLN A 163 4.94 -9.87 0.24
C GLN A 163 4.64 -11.37 0.26
N CYS A 164 4.14 -11.86 1.39
CA CYS A 164 3.99 -13.29 1.63
C CYS A 164 2.87 -13.96 0.81
N ASP A 165 2.08 -13.22 0.07
CA ASP A 165 1.06 -13.76 -0.83
C ASP A 165 1.57 -13.90 -2.26
N THR A 166 2.58 -13.11 -2.67
CA THR A 166 3.08 -13.06 -4.04
C THR A 166 4.58 -13.35 -4.18
N ALA A 167 5.37 -13.13 -3.15
CA ALA A 167 6.83 -13.31 -3.17
C ALA A 167 7.27 -14.31 -2.10
N VAL A 168 6.62 -15.44 -2.04
CA VAL A 168 6.77 -16.47 -1.02
C VAL A 168 7.62 -17.64 -1.55
N ASP A 169 8.24 -18.40 -0.63
CA ASP A 169 8.91 -19.65 -0.92
C ASP A 169 7.95 -20.65 -1.58
N ALA A 170 8.38 -21.24 -2.69
CA ALA A 170 7.63 -22.23 -3.44
C ALA A 170 8.54 -23.35 -3.98
N ALA A 171 7.99 -24.53 -4.17
CA ALA A 171 8.72 -25.66 -4.74
C ALA A 171 9.16 -25.38 -6.19
N ALA A 172 8.30 -24.67 -6.95
CA ALA A 172 8.63 -24.16 -8.29
C ALA A 172 7.88 -22.85 -8.54
N ILE A 173 8.32 -22.11 -9.57
CA ILE A 173 7.69 -20.86 -9.99
C ILE A 173 6.23 -21.12 -10.38
N GLY A 174 5.30 -20.36 -9.82
CA GLY A 174 3.87 -20.49 -10.06
C GLY A 174 3.17 -21.60 -9.25
N GLU A 175 3.89 -22.28 -8.38
CA GLU A 175 3.31 -23.26 -7.46
C GLU A 175 2.88 -22.64 -6.14
N ASN A 176 2.11 -23.43 -5.38
CA ASN A 176 1.64 -23.02 -4.06
C ASN A 176 2.80 -22.75 -3.09
N PRO A 177 2.61 -21.87 -2.11
CA PRO A 177 3.58 -21.61 -1.07
C PRO A 177 4.02 -22.87 -0.33
N VAL A 178 5.30 -22.96 -0.03
CA VAL A 178 5.82 -23.95 0.92
C VAL A 178 5.44 -23.50 2.32
N ILE A 179 4.67 -24.31 3.02
CA ILE A 179 4.26 -24.08 4.40
C ILE A 179 4.91 -25.14 5.26
N ASN A 180 5.73 -24.68 6.19
CA ASN A 180 6.39 -25.54 7.17
C ASN A 180 5.73 -25.35 8.54
N THR A 181 6.04 -26.26 9.48
CA THR A 181 5.50 -26.16 10.84
C THR A 181 6.57 -26.43 11.88
N PHE A 182 6.39 -25.85 13.07
CA PHE A 182 7.14 -26.21 14.27
C PHE A 182 6.22 -26.16 15.50
N THR A 183 6.64 -26.83 16.55
CA THR A 183 5.94 -26.78 17.85
C THR A 183 6.90 -26.23 18.89
N PRO A 184 6.60 -25.07 19.51
CA PRO A 184 7.43 -24.53 20.59
C PRO A 184 7.63 -25.55 21.72
N SER A 185 8.83 -25.63 22.26
CA SER A 185 9.20 -26.61 23.26
C SER A 185 9.96 -26.01 24.43
N LEU A 186 10.23 -26.83 25.47
CA LEU A 186 11.07 -26.45 26.63
C LEU A 186 12.57 -26.57 26.33
N ILE A 187 12.93 -26.95 25.11
CA ILE A 187 14.31 -27.10 24.65
C ILE A 187 14.48 -26.15 23.47
N GLU A 188 15.64 -25.48 23.37
CA GLU A 188 16.02 -24.69 22.20
C GLU A 188 15.92 -25.53 20.92
N GLN A 189 15.44 -24.88 19.87
CA GLN A 189 15.21 -25.52 18.59
C GLN A 189 15.99 -24.80 17.50
N GLU A 190 16.58 -25.59 16.60
CA GLU A 190 17.23 -25.09 15.38
C GLU A 190 16.38 -25.51 14.18
N ILE A 191 16.02 -24.54 13.33
CA ILE A 191 15.23 -24.76 12.13
C ILE A 191 16.04 -24.26 10.94
N TYR A 192 16.41 -25.20 10.05
CA TYR A 192 17.13 -24.89 8.83
C TYR A 192 16.16 -24.90 7.64
N ILE A 193 16.16 -23.82 6.88
CA ILE A 193 15.30 -23.63 5.72
C ILE A 193 16.16 -23.36 4.50
N SER A 194 15.90 -24.07 3.42
CA SER A 194 16.47 -23.77 2.12
C SER A 194 15.34 -23.41 1.16
N VAL A 195 15.25 -22.13 0.81
CA VAL A 195 14.32 -21.65 -0.20
C VAL A 195 14.86 -22.06 -1.58
N ASN A 196 14.10 -22.84 -2.34
CA ASN A 196 14.53 -23.28 -3.66
C ASN A 196 14.12 -22.29 -4.75
N ASN A 197 12.91 -21.75 -4.67
CA ASN A 197 12.34 -20.82 -5.64
C ASN A 197 11.42 -19.82 -4.95
N TRP A 198 11.20 -18.70 -5.61
CA TRP A 198 10.16 -17.75 -5.26
C TRP A 198 8.96 -17.94 -6.19
N ALA A 199 7.75 -17.94 -5.65
CA ALA A 199 6.53 -18.32 -6.36
C ALA A 199 6.32 -17.63 -7.71
N PHE A 200 6.65 -16.33 -7.79
CA PHE A 200 6.41 -15.52 -8.99
C PHE A 200 7.67 -14.79 -9.48
N PHE A 201 8.83 -15.20 -9.01
CA PHE A 201 10.10 -14.63 -9.44
C PHE A 201 10.80 -15.55 -10.42
N GLN A 202 10.86 -15.15 -11.67
CA GLN A 202 11.67 -15.82 -12.68
C GLN A 202 12.94 -14.99 -12.90
N PRO A 203 14.09 -15.46 -12.37
CA PRO A 203 15.34 -14.79 -12.66
C PRO A 203 15.59 -14.87 -14.16
N SER A 204 15.76 -13.74 -14.78
CA SER A 204 16.23 -13.68 -16.16
C SER A 204 17.76 -13.69 -16.12
N ASP A 205 18.40 -14.67 -16.73
CA ASP A 205 19.86 -14.72 -16.90
C ASP A 205 20.36 -13.55 -17.74
N GLU A 206 19.49 -12.98 -18.57
CA GLU A 206 19.71 -11.71 -19.23
C GLU A 206 18.48 -10.82 -19.00
N PRO A 207 18.64 -9.64 -18.37
CA PRO A 207 17.57 -8.67 -18.33
C PRO A 207 17.13 -8.41 -19.76
N THR A 208 15.88 -8.69 -20.09
CA THR A 208 15.32 -8.36 -21.41
C THR A 208 15.65 -6.88 -21.65
N PRO A 209 16.50 -6.55 -22.62
CA PRO A 209 16.87 -5.17 -22.83
C PRO A 209 15.60 -4.43 -23.20
N VAL A 210 15.09 -3.63 -22.29
CA VAL A 210 14.07 -2.65 -22.63
C VAL A 210 14.73 -1.72 -23.61
N VAL A 211 14.38 -1.84 -24.88
CA VAL A 211 14.87 -0.91 -25.92
C VAL A 211 14.21 0.43 -25.61
N THR A 212 14.89 1.21 -24.80
CA THR A 212 14.51 2.61 -24.61
C THR A 212 14.96 3.38 -25.83
N SER A 213 14.01 3.87 -26.60
CA SER A 213 14.30 4.99 -27.50
C SER A 213 14.83 6.15 -26.65
N ALA A 214 15.77 6.92 -27.20
CA ALA A 214 16.33 8.07 -26.49
C ALA A 214 15.19 8.94 -25.94
N ILE A 215 15.19 9.19 -24.62
CA ILE A 215 14.17 10.01 -23.99
C ILE A 215 14.25 11.41 -24.60
N THR A 216 13.24 11.77 -25.37
CA THR A 216 13.15 13.09 -25.98
C THR A 216 12.60 14.06 -24.92
N LYS A 217 13.31 15.17 -24.70
CA LYS A 217 12.86 16.19 -23.78
C LYS A 217 11.47 16.69 -24.19
N GLN A 218 10.51 16.55 -23.31
CA GLN A 218 9.12 16.94 -23.55
C GLN A 218 8.96 18.47 -23.66
N LYS A 219 7.92 18.91 -24.34
CA LYS A 219 7.58 20.33 -24.42
C LYS A 219 7.32 20.90 -23.03
N SER A 220 7.62 22.19 -22.84
CA SER A 220 7.25 22.90 -21.61
C SER A 220 5.75 22.76 -21.32
N GLY A 221 5.40 22.39 -20.08
CA GLY A 221 4.03 22.15 -19.64
C GLY A 221 3.51 20.73 -19.86
N TYR A 222 4.30 19.82 -20.45
CA TYR A 222 3.93 18.41 -20.51
C TYR A 222 4.07 17.76 -19.11
N VAL A 223 3.04 17.00 -18.72
CA VAL A 223 3.02 16.25 -17.47
C VAL A 223 3.30 14.79 -17.78
N ALA A 224 4.42 14.28 -17.27
CA ALA A 224 4.76 12.87 -17.25
C ALA A 224 4.84 12.42 -15.80
N GLY A 225 3.92 11.57 -15.38
CA GLY A 225 3.81 11.17 -13.98
C GLY A 225 3.78 9.67 -13.77
N ILE A 226 4.03 9.29 -12.53
CA ILE A 226 3.85 7.92 -12.05
C ILE A 226 2.90 7.96 -10.86
N GLU A 227 1.83 7.18 -10.92
CA GLU A 227 0.95 6.92 -9.80
C GLU A 227 1.53 5.77 -8.98
N LEU A 228 1.70 5.98 -7.68
CA LEU A 228 2.11 4.93 -6.76
C LEU A 228 0.92 4.02 -6.46
N ALA A 229 1.21 2.74 -6.27
CA ALA A 229 0.19 1.79 -5.86
C ALA A 229 -0.48 2.24 -4.56
N ARG A 230 -1.80 2.08 -4.47
CA ARG A 230 -2.57 2.39 -3.26
C ARG A 230 -2.33 1.41 -2.11
N PHE A 231 -1.75 0.25 -2.41
CA PHE A 231 -1.35 -0.70 -1.39
C PHE A 231 -0.05 -0.26 -0.76
N THR A 232 0.01 -0.33 0.54
CA THR A 232 1.19 0.04 1.29
C THR A 232 1.44 -1.00 2.38
N HIS A 233 2.71 -1.21 2.68
CA HIS A 233 3.13 -1.99 3.83
C HIS A 233 4.18 -1.18 4.60
N PRO A 234 4.18 -1.20 5.93
CA PRO A 234 5.14 -0.44 6.74
C PRO A 234 6.60 -0.68 6.40
N SER A 235 6.97 -1.89 6.00
CA SER A 235 8.34 -2.23 5.59
C SER A 235 8.80 -1.51 4.32
N TRP A 236 7.87 -1.05 3.48
CA TRP A 236 8.20 -0.36 2.22
C TRP A 236 8.68 1.08 2.43
N TYR A 237 8.59 1.64 3.65
CA TYR A 237 9.01 3.03 3.90
C TYR A 237 10.45 3.29 3.53
N SER A 238 11.35 2.33 3.74
CA SER A 238 12.76 2.45 3.36
C SER A 238 12.96 2.53 1.84
N THR A 239 11.99 2.08 1.06
CA THR A 239 12.06 2.07 -0.41
C THR A 239 11.48 3.34 -1.05
N TYR A 240 10.74 4.16 -0.34
CA TYR A 240 10.06 5.33 -0.92
C TYR A 240 11.04 6.40 -1.40
N THR A 241 12.04 6.76 -0.60
CA THR A 241 13.05 7.74 -1.02
C THR A 241 13.82 7.28 -2.27
N PRO A 242 14.35 6.04 -2.35
CA PRO A 242 14.92 5.51 -3.59
C PRO A 242 13.92 5.50 -4.76
N ALA A 243 12.66 5.17 -4.52
CA ALA A 243 11.63 5.17 -5.56
C ALA A 243 11.41 6.57 -6.16
N MET A 244 11.34 7.63 -5.33
CA MET A 244 11.22 9.00 -5.82
C MET A 244 12.40 9.40 -6.71
N LYS A 245 13.61 9.02 -6.32
CA LYS A 245 14.80 9.23 -7.13
C LYS A 245 14.75 8.48 -8.46
N ASN A 246 14.28 7.24 -8.46
CA ASN A 246 14.11 6.46 -9.68
C ASN A 246 13.06 7.07 -10.61
N ILE A 247 11.92 7.52 -10.07
CA ILE A 247 10.89 8.25 -10.82
C ILE A 247 11.50 9.48 -11.52
N LYS A 248 12.32 10.24 -10.80
CA LYS A 248 13.03 11.39 -11.37
C LYS A 248 14.00 10.99 -12.47
N ASN A 249 14.74 9.91 -12.28
CA ASN A 249 15.70 9.40 -13.27
C ASN A 249 15.00 8.94 -14.57
N LEU A 250 13.74 8.49 -14.48
CA LEU A 250 12.91 8.19 -15.65
C LEU A 250 12.38 9.44 -16.38
N SER A 251 12.85 10.64 -15.98
CA SER A 251 12.42 11.94 -16.53
C SER A 251 10.94 12.28 -16.25
N ALA A 252 10.30 11.61 -15.30
CA ALA A 252 9.01 12.04 -14.81
C ALA A 252 9.13 13.37 -14.05
N ASN A 253 8.05 14.15 -14.07
CA ASN A 253 7.97 15.45 -13.39
C ASN A 253 6.82 15.50 -12.37
N LEU A 254 6.00 14.44 -12.29
CA LEU A 254 4.90 14.30 -11.36
C LEU A 254 4.94 12.93 -10.70
N VAL A 255 4.60 12.86 -9.42
CA VAL A 255 4.22 11.63 -8.74
C VAL A 255 2.82 11.81 -8.15
N VAL A 256 1.98 10.76 -8.27
CA VAL A 256 0.67 10.72 -7.64
C VAL A 256 0.77 9.79 -6.42
N VAL A 257 0.56 10.35 -5.24
CA VAL A 257 0.54 9.63 -3.97
C VAL A 257 -0.90 9.28 -3.64
N THR A 258 -1.16 8.03 -3.34
CA THR A 258 -2.51 7.47 -3.15
C THR A 258 -2.75 7.01 -1.71
N PRO A 259 -2.88 7.94 -0.73
CA PRO A 259 -3.20 7.56 0.64
C PRO A 259 -4.60 6.96 0.72
N THR A 260 -4.75 5.94 1.56
CA THR A 260 -6.02 5.24 1.75
C THR A 260 -6.59 5.43 3.15
N TRP A 261 -7.90 5.27 3.26
CA TRP A 261 -8.58 4.88 4.49
C TRP A 261 -9.41 3.64 4.23
N SER A 262 -9.38 2.72 5.20
CA SER A 262 -10.07 1.43 5.12
C SER A 262 -11.57 1.58 5.34
N VAL A 263 -12.32 0.83 4.53
CA VAL A 263 -13.77 0.70 4.64
C VAL A 263 -14.08 -0.61 5.36
N THR A 264 -14.32 -0.54 6.66
CA THR A 264 -14.37 -1.71 7.54
C THR A 264 -15.78 -2.22 7.82
N SER A 265 -16.81 -1.43 7.56
CA SER A 265 -18.21 -1.81 7.73
C SER A 265 -19.09 -1.15 6.66
N ASN A 266 -20.19 -1.83 6.33
CA ASN A 266 -21.21 -1.31 5.43
C ASN A 266 -22.45 -0.79 6.19
N ASN A 267 -22.76 -1.34 7.34
CA ASN A 267 -23.97 -0.96 8.09
C ASN A 267 -23.69 -0.78 9.60
N PRO A 268 -23.53 0.47 10.09
CA PRO A 268 -23.38 1.70 9.30
C PRO A 268 -22.06 1.72 8.53
N PRO A 269 -21.92 2.59 7.50
CA PRO A 269 -20.65 2.70 6.78
C PRO A 269 -19.57 3.30 7.70
N VAL A 270 -18.42 2.63 7.77
CA VAL A 270 -17.27 3.07 8.55
C VAL A 270 -16.08 3.24 7.62
N ILE A 271 -15.59 4.47 7.52
CA ILE A 271 -14.37 4.83 6.80
C ILE A 271 -13.40 5.37 7.84
N SER A 272 -12.31 4.67 8.07
CA SER A 272 -11.33 5.02 9.10
C SER A 272 -9.93 4.59 8.70
N GLN A 273 -8.94 5.28 9.24
CA GLN A 273 -7.55 4.90 9.05
C GLN A 273 -7.22 3.65 9.86
N THR A 274 -6.66 2.64 9.19
CA THR A 274 -6.23 1.38 9.81
C THR A 274 -4.70 1.32 9.82
N PRO A 275 -4.07 1.37 11.01
CA PRO A 275 -2.63 1.25 11.12
C PRO A 275 -2.11 -0.06 10.49
N GLY A 276 -0.99 0.03 9.76
CA GLY A 276 -0.39 -1.11 9.07
C GLY A 276 -0.99 -1.44 7.70
N VAL A 277 -2.16 -0.90 7.40
CA VAL A 277 -2.86 -1.07 6.11
C VAL A 277 -2.88 0.25 5.35
N ASP A 278 -3.23 1.33 6.04
CA ASP A 278 -3.34 2.66 5.47
C ASP A 278 -2.09 3.49 5.80
N LEU A 279 -1.69 4.37 4.87
CA LEU A 279 -0.65 5.36 5.15
C LEU A 279 -1.07 6.28 6.28
N MET A 280 -0.28 6.32 7.35
CA MET A 280 -0.52 7.26 8.44
C MET A 280 -0.15 8.69 8.01
N GLN A 281 -0.71 9.68 8.68
CA GLN A 281 -0.43 11.09 8.35
C GLN A 281 1.07 11.42 8.26
N PRO A 282 1.95 11.02 9.21
CA PRO A 282 3.38 11.30 9.10
C PRO A 282 4.03 10.68 7.86
N ASP A 283 3.57 9.52 7.44
CA ASP A 283 4.12 8.80 6.29
C ASP A 283 3.72 9.45 4.98
N THR A 284 2.45 9.86 4.87
CA THR A 284 1.96 10.62 3.72
C THR A 284 2.73 11.95 3.59
N ILE A 285 2.97 12.64 4.71
CA ILE A 285 3.78 13.87 4.74
C ILE A 285 5.21 13.59 4.28
N ALA A 286 5.86 12.55 4.81
CA ALA A 286 7.22 12.19 4.46
C ALA A 286 7.33 11.84 2.97
N MET A 287 6.42 11.03 2.45
CA MET A 287 6.39 10.64 1.04
C MET A 287 6.26 11.85 0.09
N ILE A 288 5.38 12.80 0.43
CA ILE A 288 5.23 14.04 -0.34
C ILE A 288 6.50 14.89 -0.27
N GLN A 289 7.12 15.00 0.91
CA GLN A 289 8.35 15.76 1.10
C GLN A 289 9.53 15.15 0.36
N ASP A 290 9.68 13.83 0.38
CA ASP A 290 10.71 13.10 -0.36
C ASP A 290 10.59 13.33 -1.87
N ALA A 291 9.39 13.20 -2.42
CA ALA A 291 9.14 13.48 -3.82
C ALA A 291 9.51 14.94 -4.20
N ARG A 292 9.13 15.90 -3.37
CA ARG A 292 9.46 17.30 -3.59
C ARG A 292 10.95 17.60 -3.47
N SER A 293 11.66 16.92 -2.59
CA SER A 293 13.13 17.06 -2.45
C SER A 293 13.87 16.63 -3.72
N GLU A 294 13.32 15.67 -4.47
CA GLU A 294 13.80 15.24 -5.78
C GLU A 294 13.34 16.17 -6.93
N GLY A 295 12.61 17.25 -6.61
CA GLY A 295 12.10 18.21 -7.60
C GLY A 295 10.92 17.73 -8.41
N LEU A 296 10.16 16.74 -7.91
CA LEU A 296 8.91 16.29 -8.49
C LEU A 296 7.73 17.17 -8.04
N GLN A 297 6.78 17.38 -8.93
CA GLN A 297 5.45 17.82 -8.53
C GLN A 297 4.72 16.66 -7.86
N VAL A 298 3.83 16.95 -6.93
CA VAL A 298 3.08 15.91 -6.22
C VAL A 298 1.59 16.19 -6.34
N ALA A 299 0.85 15.19 -6.81
CA ALA A 299 -0.59 15.12 -6.67
C ALA A 299 -0.96 14.12 -5.55
N VAL A 300 -1.96 14.43 -4.76
CA VAL A 300 -2.51 13.51 -3.77
C VAL A 300 -3.85 13.02 -4.27
N TYR A 301 -3.98 11.69 -4.38
CA TYR A 301 -5.21 11.02 -4.82
C TYR A 301 -5.70 10.06 -3.73
N PRO A 302 -6.51 10.53 -2.77
CA PRO A 302 -7.05 9.68 -1.72
C PRO A 302 -7.98 8.60 -2.28
N ARG A 303 -7.76 7.35 -1.88
CA ARG A 303 -8.55 6.20 -2.31
C ARG A 303 -9.16 5.48 -1.12
N LEU A 304 -10.33 4.89 -1.32
CA LEU A 304 -10.91 3.98 -0.33
C LEU A 304 -10.28 2.59 -0.46
N ASN A 305 -9.99 1.96 0.67
CA ASN A 305 -9.48 0.60 0.74
C ASN A 305 -10.57 -0.33 1.28
N PHE A 306 -11.16 -1.12 0.39
CA PHE A 306 -12.24 -2.05 0.74
C PHE A 306 -11.65 -3.41 1.12
N ALA A 307 -12.13 -4.00 2.20
CA ALA A 307 -11.74 -5.35 2.63
C ALA A 307 -12.29 -6.47 1.70
N VAL A 308 -13.22 -6.11 0.83
CA VAL A 308 -13.83 -7.00 -0.18
C VAL A 308 -13.91 -6.25 -1.51
N ASP A 309 -14.20 -6.95 -2.59
CA ASP A 309 -14.46 -6.32 -3.88
C ASP A 309 -15.45 -5.14 -3.75
N VAL A 310 -15.14 -4.02 -4.39
CA VAL A 310 -15.88 -2.76 -4.28
C VAL A 310 -17.33 -2.91 -4.75
N ALA A 311 -17.57 -3.66 -5.82
CA ALA A 311 -18.93 -3.89 -6.33
C ALA A 311 -19.75 -4.71 -5.33
N ARG A 312 -19.12 -5.72 -4.73
CA ARG A 312 -19.74 -6.53 -3.67
C ARG A 312 -20.03 -5.70 -2.42
N TRP A 313 -19.14 -4.80 -2.04
CA TRP A 313 -19.36 -3.93 -0.89
C TRP A 313 -20.58 -3.02 -1.13
N TRP A 314 -20.63 -2.36 -2.30
CA TRP A 314 -21.73 -1.48 -2.66
C TRP A 314 -23.06 -2.23 -2.86
N ALA A 315 -23.04 -3.47 -3.31
CA ALA A 315 -24.25 -4.30 -3.42
C ALA A 315 -24.82 -4.71 -2.05
N GLY A 316 -23.99 -4.68 -1.01
CA GLY A 316 -24.40 -5.06 0.35
C GLY A 316 -25.16 -3.94 1.07
N GLY A 317 -26.08 -4.33 1.96
CA GLY A 317 -26.74 -3.42 2.90
C GLY A 317 -27.95 -2.63 2.35
N THR A 318 -28.70 -2.05 3.29
CA THR A 318 -29.83 -1.15 3.01
C THR A 318 -29.32 0.28 3.08
N ARG A 319 -29.44 1.02 1.99
CA ARG A 319 -28.97 2.41 1.88
C ARG A 319 -30.16 3.36 1.97
N ASP A 320 -30.64 3.60 3.18
CA ASP A 320 -31.62 4.63 3.46
C ASP A 320 -30.98 6.03 3.56
N GLN A 321 -31.78 7.02 3.86
CA GLN A 321 -31.31 8.41 3.96
C GLN A 321 -30.25 8.59 5.05
N ASP A 322 -30.39 7.96 6.21
CA ASP A 322 -29.45 8.06 7.32
C ASP A 322 -28.13 7.38 6.98
N TRP A 323 -28.18 6.27 6.23
CA TRP A 323 -27.02 5.60 5.70
C TRP A 323 -26.22 6.52 4.76
N TRP A 324 -26.92 7.16 3.80
CA TRP A 324 -26.26 8.08 2.85
C TRP A 324 -25.66 9.30 3.55
N GLN A 325 -26.38 9.89 4.51
CA GLN A 325 -25.84 10.99 5.30
C GLN A 325 -24.55 10.57 6.02
N THR A 326 -24.56 9.40 6.66
CA THR A 326 -23.39 8.86 7.36
C THR A 326 -22.23 8.62 6.39
N TRP A 327 -22.51 8.07 5.20
CA TRP A 327 -21.49 7.81 4.19
C TRP A 327 -20.83 9.11 3.72
N PHE A 328 -21.62 10.11 3.34
CA PHE A 328 -21.10 11.40 2.89
C PHE A 328 -20.31 12.11 3.99
N ASP A 329 -20.75 12.07 5.23
CA ASP A 329 -20.04 12.66 6.37
C ASP A 329 -18.68 11.99 6.60
N ARG A 330 -18.62 10.65 6.53
CA ARG A 330 -17.38 9.89 6.67
C ARG A 330 -16.42 10.11 5.51
N TYR A 331 -16.94 10.07 4.30
CA TYR A 331 -16.14 10.33 3.09
C TYR A 331 -15.59 11.75 3.09
N SER A 332 -16.41 12.74 3.42
CA SER A 332 -15.96 14.14 3.53
C SER A 332 -14.88 14.30 4.60
N THR A 333 -15.03 13.68 5.76
CA THR A 333 -14.01 13.68 6.81
C THR A 333 -12.68 13.14 6.29
N PHE A 334 -12.69 12.02 5.58
CA PHE A 334 -11.50 11.44 4.96
C PHE A 334 -10.86 12.41 3.96
N ILE A 335 -11.61 12.88 2.98
CA ILE A 335 -11.11 13.74 1.91
C ILE A 335 -10.56 15.06 2.45
N LEU A 336 -11.25 15.68 3.40
CA LEU A 336 -10.84 16.96 3.97
C LEU A 336 -9.60 16.82 4.87
N ASN A 337 -9.44 15.67 5.54
CA ASN A 337 -8.19 15.35 6.24
C ASN A 337 -7.02 15.28 5.25
N GLN A 338 -7.19 14.55 4.15
CA GLN A 338 -6.15 14.40 3.13
C GLN A 338 -5.83 15.72 2.40
N ALA A 339 -6.84 16.56 2.16
CA ALA A 339 -6.63 17.90 1.59
C ALA A 339 -5.78 18.79 2.52
N THR A 340 -6.02 18.71 3.83
CA THR A 340 -5.22 19.41 4.83
C THR A 340 -3.76 18.92 4.83
N ILE A 341 -3.55 17.59 4.77
CA ILE A 341 -2.21 16.99 4.68
C ILE A 341 -1.51 17.44 3.39
N ALA A 342 -2.21 17.38 2.25
CA ALA A 342 -1.68 17.82 0.96
C ALA A 342 -1.21 19.30 1.00
N GLN A 343 -2.01 20.19 1.59
CA GLN A 343 -1.64 21.59 1.77
C GLN A 343 -0.41 21.76 2.66
N GLN A 344 -0.40 21.13 3.82
CA GLN A 344 0.70 21.23 4.78
C GLN A 344 2.02 20.69 4.24
N SER A 345 1.96 19.66 3.39
CA SER A 345 3.13 19.03 2.79
C SER A 345 3.56 19.69 1.48
N GLY A 346 2.75 20.62 0.95
CA GLY A 346 3.04 21.39 -0.26
C GLY A 346 2.82 20.59 -1.55
N ALA A 347 1.85 19.70 -1.58
CA ALA A 347 1.39 19.09 -2.83
C ALA A 347 0.89 20.15 -3.82
N SER A 348 1.03 19.91 -5.12
CA SER A 348 0.64 20.85 -6.18
C SER A 348 -0.77 20.60 -6.71
N ALA A 349 -1.28 19.37 -6.54
CA ALA A 349 -2.60 18.97 -7.00
C ALA A 349 -3.28 18.02 -6.02
N PHE A 350 -4.62 18.00 -6.07
CA PHE A 350 -5.46 17.11 -5.28
C PHE A 350 -6.51 16.47 -6.21
N ILE A 351 -6.58 15.15 -6.20
CA ILE A 351 -7.47 14.40 -7.09
C ILE A 351 -8.55 13.75 -6.24
N ILE A 352 -9.81 13.84 -6.67
CA ILE A 352 -10.97 13.20 -6.03
C ILE A 352 -11.80 12.47 -7.08
N GLY A 353 -12.65 11.56 -6.66
CA GLY A 353 -13.50 10.80 -7.58
C GLY A 353 -12.93 9.41 -7.89
N GLY A 354 -13.27 8.90 -9.05
CA GLY A 354 -12.82 7.60 -9.54
C GLY A 354 -13.81 6.47 -9.31
N TYR A 355 -13.39 5.26 -9.64
CA TYR A 355 -14.21 4.05 -9.67
C TYR A 355 -14.86 3.72 -8.32
N ASP A 356 -14.14 3.91 -7.23
CA ASP A 356 -14.54 3.44 -5.89
C ASP A 356 -15.86 4.08 -5.40
N ILE A 357 -16.26 5.23 -5.97
CA ILE A 357 -17.38 6.03 -5.49
C ILE A 357 -18.47 6.27 -6.54
N LEU A 358 -18.45 5.56 -7.66
CA LEU A 358 -19.46 5.71 -8.72
C LEU A 358 -20.90 5.64 -8.20
N PRO A 359 -21.28 4.73 -7.27
CA PRO A 359 -22.64 4.69 -6.74
C PRO A 359 -23.08 5.93 -5.94
N ALA A 360 -22.14 6.74 -5.46
CA ALA A 360 -22.43 7.96 -4.70
C ALA A 360 -22.51 9.22 -5.56
N LEU A 361 -22.33 9.10 -6.86
CA LEU A 361 -22.48 10.22 -7.79
C LEU A 361 -23.96 10.58 -7.98
N PRO A 362 -24.29 11.79 -8.43
CA PRO A 362 -25.64 12.14 -8.84
C PRO A 362 -26.20 11.14 -9.87
N LEU A 363 -27.36 10.58 -9.62
CA LEU A 363 -27.95 9.50 -10.41
C LEU A 363 -27.10 8.23 -10.45
N GLY A 364 -26.29 8.01 -9.42
CA GLY A 364 -25.34 6.89 -9.33
C GLY A 364 -26.00 5.53 -9.47
N LYS A 365 -25.28 4.62 -10.10
CA LYS A 365 -25.68 3.22 -10.25
C LYS A 365 -24.71 2.31 -9.56
N LEU A 366 -25.19 1.17 -9.10
CA LEU A 366 -24.35 0.07 -8.67
C LEU A 366 -23.61 -0.53 -9.88
N TYR A 367 -22.62 -1.35 -9.62
CA TYR A 367 -21.78 -1.95 -10.66
C TYR A 367 -22.52 -2.99 -11.51
N ASP A 368 -23.68 -3.44 -11.08
CA ASP A 368 -24.61 -4.28 -11.85
C ASP A 368 -25.60 -3.45 -12.72
N GLY A 369 -25.48 -2.11 -12.68
CA GLY A 369 -26.33 -1.18 -13.41
C GLY A 369 -27.63 -0.80 -12.71
N SER A 370 -27.95 -1.40 -11.56
CA SER A 370 -29.13 -1.03 -10.77
C SER A 370 -28.93 0.35 -10.10
N ASP A 371 -30.04 0.98 -9.72
CA ASP A 371 -30.03 2.27 -9.02
C ASP A 371 -29.34 2.11 -7.64
N SER A 372 -28.42 3.00 -7.32
CA SER A 372 -27.74 2.99 -6.02
C SER A 372 -28.60 3.47 -4.87
N GLY A 373 -29.70 4.15 -5.15
CA GLY A 373 -30.55 4.83 -4.18
C GLY A 373 -29.92 6.10 -3.59
N VAL A 374 -28.93 6.69 -4.31
CA VAL A 374 -28.30 7.93 -3.87
C VAL A 374 -29.33 9.08 -3.83
N PRO A 375 -29.31 9.93 -2.77
CA PRO A 375 -30.26 11.04 -2.65
C PRO A 375 -30.14 12.03 -3.83
N LEU A 376 -31.26 12.69 -4.16
CA LEU A 376 -31.27 13.72 -5.18
C LEU A 376 -30.34 14.89 -4.86
N GLU A 377 -30.06 15.11 -3.60
CA GLU A 377 -29.15 16.11 -3.07
C GLU A 377 -27.66 15.77 -3.23
N ALA A 378 -27.32 14.62 -3.81
CA ALA A 378 -25.93 14.20 -4.02
C ALA A 378 -25.10 15.25 -4.75
N GLU A 379 -25.66 15.93 -5.74
CA GLU A 379 -24.99 17.04 -6.45
C GLU A 379 -24.54 18.13 -5.48
N MET A 380 -25.39 18.51 -4.54
CA MET A 380 -25.08 19.54 -3.55
C MET A 380 -23.99 19.08 -2.58
N PHE A 381 -23.99 17.81 -2.18
CA PHE A 381 -22.93 17.24 -1.34
C PHE A 381 -21.56 17.34 -2.02
N TRP A 382 -21.47 16.97 -3.30
CA TRP A 382 -20.23 17.05 -4.06
C TRP A 382 -19.76 18.49 -4.26
N GLN A 383 -20.67 19.42 -4.59
CA GLN A 383 -20.35 20.84 -4.68
C GLN A 383 -19.80 21.39 -3.38
N THR A 384 -20.44 21.06 -2.26
CA THR A 384 -20.01 21.46 -0.92
C THR A 384 -18.63 20.89 -0.59
N LEU A 385 -18.42 19.61 -0.83
CA LEU A 385 -17.13 18.96 -0.57
C LEU A 385 -16.00 19.62 -1.38
N ILE A 386 -16.21 19.93 -2.67
CA ILE A 386 -15.19 20.59 -3.49
C ILE A 386 -14.91 22.00 -2.98
N SER A 387 -15.94 22.73 -2.59
CA SER A 387 -15.80 24.06 -1.95
C SER A 387 -14.98 23.99 -0.65
N ASP A 388 -15.24 22.98 0.18
CA ASP A 388 -14.52 22.76 1.43
C ASP A 388 -13.06 22.34 1.20
N ILE A 389 -12.79 21.56 0.15
CA ILE A 389 -11.41 21.28 -0.28
C ILE A 389 -10.72 22.58 -0.69
N ARG A 390 -11.37 23.42 -1.50
CA ARG A 390 -10.81 24.73 -1.91
C ARG A 390 -10.48 25.65 -0.74
N SER A 391 -11.24 25.57 0.33
CA SER A 391 -10.97 26.36 1.54
C SER A 391 -9.70 25.90 2.30
N ARG A 392 -9.24 24.68 2.07
CA ARG A 392 -8.12 24.03 2.77
C ARG A 392 -6.90 23.85 1.89
N PHE A 393 -7.09 23.71 0.58
CA PHE A 393 -6.05 23.41 -0.38
C PHE A 393 -6.03 24.43 -1.51
N SER A 394 -4.88 25.11 -1.67
CA SER A 394 -4.69 26.18 -2.64
C SER A 394 -4.19 25.71 -4.00
N GLY A 395 -3.78 24.44 -4.14
CA GLY A 395 -3.33 23.86 -5.40
C GLY A 395 -4.49 23.54 -6.35
N SER A 396 -4.19 22.91 -7.49
CA SER A 396 -5.21 22.51 -8.45
C SER A 396 -5.99 21.29 -7.98
N ILE A 397 -7.30 21.25 -8.27
CA ILE A 397 -8.18 20.12 -7.96
C ILE A 397 -8.56 19.42 -9.26
N ALA A 398 -8.44 18.09 -9.30
CA ALA A 398 -8.87 17.26 -10.38
C ALA A 398 -10.03 16.35 -9.99
N TRP A 399 -10.83 16.00 -10.99
CA TRP A 399 -11.81 14.93 -10.86
C TRP A 399 -11.32 13.69 -11.61
N ALA A 400 -11.26 12.56 -10.92
CA ALA A 400 -10.91 11.28 -11.52
C ALA A 400 -12.15 10.68 -12.22
N VAL A 401 -12.01 10.39 -13.51
CA VAL A 401 -13.02 9.76 -14.35
C VAL A 401 -12.51 8.39 -14.75
N SER A 402 -13.25 7.33 -14.41
CA SER A 402 -12.89 5.96 -14.81
C SER A 402 -13.45 5.65 -16.19
N TYR A 403 -12.57 5.36 -17.14
CA TYR A 403 -13.00 4.86 -18.45
C TYR A 403 -13.32 3.34 -18.35
N PRO A 404 -14.42 2.83 -18.91
CA PRO A 404 -15.41 3.51 -19.76
C PRO A 404 -16.60 4.15 -19.02
N TYR A 405 -16.56 4.24 -17.69
CA TYR A 405 -17.64 4.80 -16.88
C TYR A 405 -17.68 6.33 -16.98
N LEU A 406 -17.88 6.79 -18.21
CA LEU A 406 -18.08 8.20 -18.49
C LEU A 406 -19.49 8.62 -18.04
N PHE A 407 -19.65 9.90 -17.71
CA PHE A 407 -20.94 10.40 -17.27
C PHE A 407 -22.00 10.29 -18.38
N ASP A 408 -23.15 9.69 -18.10
CA ASP A 408 -24.33 9.78 -18.94
C ASP A 408 -24.80 11.25 -19.07
N ARG A 409 -24.61 11.99 -18.00
CA ARG A 409 -24.82 13.44 -17.88
C ARG A 409 -23.75 14.02 -16.97
N THR A 410 -23.09 15.07 -17.45
CA THR A 410 -22.06 15.77 -16.66
C THR A 410 -22.66 16.36 -15.38
N PRO A 411 -22.19 15.96 -14.19
CA PRO A 411 -22.60 16.60 -12.95
C PRO A 411 -22.12 18.05 -12.90
N ALA A 412 -22.92 18.94 -12.32
CA ALA A 412 -22.57 20.36 -12.26
C ALA A 412 -21.33 20.64 -11.40
N PHE A 413 -21.02 19.80 -10.43
CA PHE A 413 -19.82 19.97 -9.60
C PHE A 413 -18.52 19.87 -10.41
N VAL A 414 -18.51 19.25 -11.60
CA VAL A 414 -17.33 19.18 -12.47
C VAL A 414 -16.88 20.57 -12.92
N GLU A 415 -17.75 21.55 -12.95
CA GLU A 415 -17.39 22.94 -13.24
C GLU A 415 -16.42 23.52 -12.18
N GLN A 416 -16.46 23.02 -10.96
CA GLN A 416 -15.65 23.51 -9.83
C GLN A 416 -14.23 22.96 -9.78
N VAL A 417 -13.91 21.91 -10.58
CA VAL A 417 -12.55 21.36 -10.67
C VAL A 417 -11.76 21.99 -11.80
N ASP A 418 -10.43 21.91 -11.74
CA ASP A 418 -9.54 22.56 -12.69
C ASP A 418 -9.24 21.70 -13.91
N TRP A 419 -9.16 20.37 -13.71
CA TRP A 419 -8.82 19.41 -14.75
C TRP A 419 -9.37 18.02 -14.45
N LEU A 420 -9.26 17.11 -15.44
CA LEU A 420 -9.71 15.73 -15.35
C LEU A 420 -8.51 14.79 -15.23
N TYR A 421 -8.62 13.80 -14.35
CA TYR A 421 -7.71 12.69 -14.24
C TYR A 421 -8.38 11.43 -14.78
N VAL A 422 -8.05 11.06 -16.01
CA VAL A 422 -8.74 9.96 -16.70
C VAL A 422 -8.02 8.65 -16.42
N LEU A 423 -8.64 7.81 -15.61
CA LEU A 423 -8.19 6.45 -15.33
C LEU A 423 -8.50 5.59 -16.54
N TRP A 424 -7.47 5.20 -17.28
CA TRP A 424 -7.63 4.52 -18.54
C TRP A 424 -6.92 3.16 -18.56
N ASN A 425 -7.73 2.10 -18.57
CA ASN A 425 -7.30 0.71 -18.67
C ASN A 425 -8.06 -0.03 -19.80
N ALA A 426 -8.45 0.69 -20.83
CA ALA A 426 -9.20 0.13 -21.95
C ALA A 426 -8.41 -0.98 -22.67
N PRO A 427 -9.09 -2.05 -23.14
CA PRO A 427 -8.47 -3.01 -24.05
C PRO A 427 -7.99 -2.33 -25.33
N LEU A 428 -6.80 -2.67 -25.79
CA LEU A 428 -6.21 -2.13 -27.01
C LEU A 428 -6.32 -3.09 -28.20
N ALA A 429 -6.89 -4.27 -27.98
CA ALA A 429 -7.06 -5.28 -29.02
C ALA A 429 -8.26 -6.18 -28.73
N ALA A 430 -8.73 -6.87 -29.77
CA ALA A 430 -9.77 -7.89 -29.65
C ALA A 430 -9.22 -9.31 -29.43
N THR A 431 -7.92 -9.51 -29.63
CA THR A 431 -7.24 -10.82 -29.58
C THR A 431 -6.09 -10.81 -28.57
N ALA A 432 -5.69 -11.98 -28.07
CA ALA A 432 -4.66 -12.12 -27.07
C ALA A 432 -3.24 -11.80 -27.58
N ASP A 433 -2.99 -11.92 -28.88
CA ASP A 433 -1.68 -11.64 -29.51
C ASP A 433 -1.81 -10.51 -30.56
N PRO A 434 -2.07 -9.27 -30.14
CA PRO A 434 -2.24 -8.17 -31.09
C PRO A 434 -0.89 -7.70 -31.65
N ASN A 435 -0.89 -7.27 -32.90
CA ASN A 435 0.26 -6.56 -33.42
C ASN A 435 0.25 -5.07 -33.03
N GLN A 436 1.42 -4.44 -33.06
CA GLN A 436 1.60 -3.03 -32.67
C GLN A 436 0.69 -2.07 -33.45
N ALA A 437 0.45 -2.31 -34.75
CA ALA A 437 -0.37 -1.43 -35.58
C ALA A 437 -1.87 -1.51 -35.21
N GLU A 438 -2.33 -2.68 -34.81
CA GLU A 438 -3.69 -2.90 -34.31
C GLU A 438 -3.92 -2.11 -33.02
N MET A 439 -3.03 -2.28 -32.05
CA MET A 439 -3.10 -1.53 -30.79
C MET A 439 -3.02 -0.01 -31.01
N ALA A 440 -2.10 0.46 -31.84
CA ALA A 440 -1.99 1.89 -32.16
C ALA A 440 -3.26 2.44 -32.83
N SER A 441 -3.90 1.67 -33.70
CA SER A 441 -5.15 2.06 -34.33
C SER A 441 -6.29 2.17 -33.32
N GLU A 442 -6.35 1.25 -32.36
CA GLU A 442 -7.36 1.28 -31.31
C GLU A 442 -7.13 2.44 -30.34
N VAL A 443 -5.88 2.70 -29.93
CA VAL A 443 -5.52 3.88 -29.13
C VAL A 443 -5.99 5.17 -29.82
N LEU A 444 -5.70 5.32 -31.11
CA LEU A 444 -6.14 6.50 -31.87
C LEU A 444 -7.67 6.63 -31.94
N ARG A 445 -8.38 5.52 -32.09
CA ARG A 445 -9.84 5.50 -32.04
C ARG A 445 -10.36 5.98 -30.70
N LEU A 446 -9.89 5.35 -29.61
CA LEU A 446 -10.29 5.69 -28.23
C LEU A 446 -9.99 7.15 -27.89
N LEU A 447 -8.82 7.66 -28.30
CA LEU A 447 -8.45 9.05 -28.05
C LEU A 447 -9.36 10.04 -28.81
N ASN A 448 -9.74 9.74 -30.05
CA ASN A 448 -10.54 10.64 -30.88
C ASN A 448 -12.05 10.55 -30.60
N ASP A 449 -12.56 9.33 -30.44
CA ASP A 449 -14.00 9.10 -30.35
C ASP A 449 -14.53 9.24 -28.92
N ASP A 450 -13.69 8.91 -27.91
CA ASP A 450 -14.12 8.90 -26.53
C ASP A 450 -13.47 10.02 -25.72
N ILE A 451 -12.14 10.02 -25.60
CA ILE A 451 -11.43 10.93 -24.68
C ILE A 451 -11.50 12.39 -25.14
N LYS A 452 -11.32 12.63 -26.43
CA LYS A 452 -11.39 14.00 -26.98
C LYS A 452 -12.81 14.56 -26.92
N VAL A 453 -13.81 13.73 -27.15
CA VAL A 453 -15.23 14.12 -27.04
C VAL A 453 -15.51 14.49 -25.57
N MET A 454 -15.21 13.62 -24.63
CA MET A 454 -15.37 13.88 -23.20
C MET A 454 -14.68 15.20 -22.79
N LYS A 455 -13.41 15.40 -23.19
CA LYS A 455 -12.66 16.63 -22.88
C LYS A 455 -13.35 17.87 -23.46
N THR A 456 -13.93 17.76 -24.64
CA THR A 456 -14.62 18.87 -25.30
C THR A 456 -15.93 19.18 -24.59
N ASP A 457 -16.72 18.19 -24.29
CA ASP A 457 -18.02 18.32 -23.63
C ASP A 457 -17.87 18.88 -22.19
N LEU A 458 -16.85 18.45 -21.47
CA LEU A 458 -16.56 18.94 -20.12
C LEU A 458 -15.78 20.26 -20.11
N ASN A 459 -15.24 20.69 -21.25
CA ASN A 459 -14.40 21.89 -21.40
C ASN A 459 -13.27 21.98 -20.36
N LYS A 460 -12.60 20.84 -20.07
CA LYS A 460 -11.53 20.75 -19.08
C LYS A 460 -10.27 20.16 -19.71
N PRO A 461 -9.07 20.64 -19.32
CA PRO A 461 -7.83 19.92 -19.62
C PRO A 461 -7.85 18.55 -18.94
N GLY A 462 -7.15 17.58 -19.50
CA GLY A 462 -7.10 16.21 -18.96
C GLY A 462 -5.69 15.64 -18.94
N VAL A 463 -5.46 14.77 -17.97
CA VAL A 463 -4.29 13.91 -17.88
C VAL A 463 -4.78 12.47 -17.95
N LEU A 464 -4.14 11.66 -18.80
CA LEU A 464 -4.44 10.24 -18.89
C LEU A 464 -3.58 9.50 -17.86
N ALA A 465 -4.24 8.77 -17.00
CA ALA A 465 -3.61 7.78 -16.10
C ALA A 465 -3.76 6.40 -16.73
N VAL A 466 -2.76 6.03 -17.50
CA VAL A 466 -2.75 4.76 -18.24
C VAL A 466 -2.27 3.65 -17.33
N GLN A 467 -2.99 2.54 -17.30
CA GLN A 467 -2.67 1.38 -16.48
C GLN A 467 -2.72 0.11 -17.34
N PHE A 468 -1.54 -0.43 -17.66
CA PHE A 468 -1.40 -1.66 -18.41
C PHE A 468 -0.71 -2.73 -17.58
N ALA A 469 -1.32 -3.91 -17.49
CA ALA A 469 -0.77 -5.02 -16.75
C ALA A 469 0.44 -5.63 -17.45
N SER A 470 1.39 -6.16 -16.66
CA SER A 470 2.51 -6.96 -17.14
C SER A 470 2.13 -8.44 -17.24
N ALA A 471 1.04 -8.75 -17.95
CA ALA A 471 0.51 -10.10 -18.04
C ALA A 471 0.17 -10.44 -19.48
N ASN A 472 0.36 -11.70 -19.86
CA ASN A 472 -0.03 -12.21 -21.17
C ASN A 472 -1.54 -12.06 -21.37
N GLY A 473 -1.96 -11.48 -22.50
CA GLY A 473 -3.35 -11.19 -22.83
C GLY A 473 -3.89 -9.87 -22.25
N ALA A 474 -3.05 -9.05 -21.60
CA ALA A 474 -3.46 -7.76 -21.02
C ALA A 474 -4.01 -6.80 -22.07
N ALA A 475 -3.48 -6.79 -23.29
CA ALA A 475 -3.92 -5.91 -24.37
C ALA A 475 -5.37 -6.12 -24.78
N SER A 476 -5.89 -7.32 -24.66
CA SER A 476 -7.30 -7.65 -24.92
C SER A 476 -8.16 -7.68 -23.65
N ASN A 477 -7.58 -7.37 -22.49
CA ASN A 477 -8.17 -7.59 -21.18
C ASN A 477 -8.63 -9.05 -20.97
N CYS A 478 -7.88 -9.99 -21.56
CA CYS A 478 -8.12 -11.42 -21.51
C CYS A 478 -6.86 -12.10 -20.96
N ILE A 479 -6.52 -11.84 -19.71
CA ILE A 479 -5.35 -12.43 -19.08
C ILE A 479 -5.51 -13.94 -19.02
N SER A 480 -4.53 -14.67 -19.55
CA SER A 480 -4.56 -16.12 -19.59
C SER A 480 -4.61 -16.72 -18.18
N ALA A 481 -5.62 -17.52 -17.91
CA ALA A 481 -5.82 -18.26 -16.68
C ALA A 481 -6.13 -19.72 -17.01
N ASN A 482 -6.03 -20.61 -16.00
CA ASN A 482 -6.26 -22.06 -16.18
C ASN A 482 -7.63 -22.40 -16.77
N ASP A 483 -8.65 -21.57 -16.54
CA ASP A 483 -10.03 -21.78 -16.97
C ASP A 483 -10.50 -20.75 -18.04
N GLY A 484 -9.58 -20.16 -18.79
CA GLY A 484 -9.89 -19.19 -19.86
C GLY A 484 -9.35 -17.80 -19.59
N CYS A 485 -10.16 -16.76 -19.83
CA CYS A 485 -9.75 -15.38 -19.63
C CYS A 485 -10.16 -14.85 -18.25
N LEU A 486 -9.21 -14.22 -17.56
CA LEU A 486 -9.50 -13.35 -16.44
C LEU A 486 -9.61 -11.90 -16.91
N GLN A 487 -10.78 -11.31 -16.76
CA GLN A 487 -10.97 -9.88 -16.94
C GLN A 487 -10.72 -9.17 -15.61
N VAL A 488 -9.71 -8.32 -15.57
CA VAL A 488 -9.34 -7.59 -14.35
C VAL A 488 -9.72 -6.13 -14.49
N ASN A 489 -10.55 -5.65 -13.58
CA ASN A 489 -10.76 -4.24 -13.38
C ASN A 489 -9.74 -3.72 -12.36
N TRP A 490 -8.66 -3.13 -12.84
CA TRP A 490 -7.55 -2.65 -12.01
C TRP A 490 -7.96 -1.53 -11.06
N ASP A 491 -9.00 -0.75 -11.39
CA ASP A 491 -9.54 0.27 -10.50
C ASP A 491 -10.27 -0.34 -9.30
N ALA A 492 -10.77 -1.56 -9.44
CA ALA A 492 -11.51 -2.28 -8.40
C ALA A 492 -10.63 -3.16 -7.51
N VAL A 493 -9.40 -3.46 -7.91
CA VAL A 493 -8.52 -4.36 -7.15
C VAL A 493 -8.12 -3.71 -5.84
N SER A 494 -8.58 -4.27 -4.73
CA SER A 494 -8.23 -3.84 -3.37
C SER A 494 -7.05 -4.63 -2.77
N SER A 495 -6.90 -5.90 -3.15
CA SER A 495 -5.75 -6.73 -2.85
C SER A 495 -5.62 -7.77 -3.95
N TYR A 496 -4.41 -7.95 -4.47
CA TYR A 496 -4.16 -8.98 -5.48
C TYR A 496 -3.79 -10.27 -4.76
N THR A 497 -4.75 -11.15 -4.61
CA THR A 497 -4.53 -12.49 -4.02
C THR A 497 -4.64 -13.59 -5.04
N ASP A 498 -4.80 -13.26 -6.33
CA ASP A 498 -5.09 -14.25 -7.34
C ASP A 498 -4.18 -14.20 -8.54
N PRO A 499 -4.23 -15.29 -9.25
CA PRO A 499 -3.22 -16.30 -9.38
C PRO A 499 -2.40 -16.05 -10.64
N VAL A 500 -1.37 -16.76 -10.73
CA VAL A 500 -0.78 -17.36 -11.91
C VAL A 500 -1.23 -16.76 -13.26
N SER A 501 -1.04 -15.46 -13.44
CA SER A 501 -0.94 -14.92 -14.78
C SER A 501 0.52 -15.00 -15.22
N GLN A 502 0.77 -15.50 -16.41
CA GLN A 502 2.09 -15.45 -16.98
C GLN A 502 2.52 -14.01 -17.15
N VAL A 503 3.63 -13.62 -16.52
CA VAL A 503 4.18 -12.27 -16.67
C VAL A 503 4.65 -12.09 -18.11
N ASP A 504 4.19 -11.02 -18.76
CA ASP A 504 4.65 -10.61 -20.09
C ASP A 504 4.96 -9.11 -20.11
N LEU A 505 6.24 -8.79 -19.89
CA LEU A 505 6.72 -7.41 -19.97
C LEU A 505 6.78 -6.90 -21.41
N SER A 506 6.93 -7.79 -22.39
CA SER A 506 7.01 -7.38 -23.81
C SER A 506 5.64 -6.90 -24.31
N GLU A 507 4.55 -7.54 -23.91
CA GLU A 507 3.21 -7.09 -24.22
C GLU A 507 2.91 -5.75 -23.53
N GLN A 508 3.26 -5.60 -22.24
CA GLN A 508 3.11 -4.32 -21.54
C GLN A 508 3.87 -3.19 -22.24
N VAL A 509 5.13 -3.43 -22.65
CA VAL A 509 5.92 -2.45 -23.41
C VAL A 509 5.25 -2.11 -24.75
N ALA A 510 4.71 -3.09 -25.45
CA ALA A 510 3.99 -2.87 -26.71
C ALA A 510 2.74 -2.01 -26.52
N MET A 511 2.00 -2.22 -25.43
CA MET A 511 0.84 -1.40 -25.09
C MET A 511 1.23 0.06 -24.80
N TYR A 512 2.31 0.31 -24.08
CA TYR A 512 2.80 1.68 -23.83
C TYR A 512 3.37 2.36 -25.07
N ASN A 513 3.82 1.60 -26.06
CA ASN A 513 4.36 2.12 -27.33
C ASN A 513 3.27 2.35 -28.39
N ALA A 514 2.05 1.87 -28.16
CA ALA A 514 0.91 2.07 -29.05
C ALA A 514 0.35 3.48 -28.93
#